data_6e9667ac5dbefc5b6c32ddb9e011617d
#
_entry.id   6e9667ac5dbefc5b6c32ddb9e011617d
#
_cell.length_a   1.000
_cell.length_b   1.000
_cell.length_c   1.000
_cell.angle_alpha   90.00
_cell.angle_beta   90.00
_cell.angle_gamma   90.00
#
_symmetry.space_group_name_H-M   'P 1'
#
loop_
_entity.id
_entity.type
_entity.pdbx_description
1 polymer ?
#
loop_
_entity_poly.entity_id
_entity_poly.type
_entity_poly.pdbx_seq_one_letter_code
_entity_poly.pdbx_strand_id
1 'polypeptide(L)'
;TILKDETTGLPIIKDALSDTDLKGYEPAYFSNIIVENNILMDNGYSSIAFKQLKKWGVRPNGDKTTAPQYYHTEEQGWYPHFNITIRNNYLDHDKYELGANTIYLTNSKESLIEHNYCVGAGTSAIELNQADDIVVQYNEIYRARRKPTGADSNAIDPDRNATNILIQYNYIDSCGDGILLCGFNYGSSIVRYNVIKDSDSEKRYINIHGSKGHNYIYNNILYNSTGESATFI
;
A
#
# COMPACT_ATOMS: atom_id res chain seq x y z
N THR A 1 8.22 9.21 -24.47
CA THR A 1 7.65 10.05 -25.54
C THR A 1 6.22 10.38 -25.14
N ILE A 2 5.88 11.65 -24.99
CA ILE A 2 4.50 12.08 -24.75
C ILE A 2 3.75 11.98 -26.07
N LEU A 3 2.73 11.13 -26.13
CA LEU A 3 1.84 11.08 -27.29
C LEU A 3 1.09 12.40 -27.41
N LYS A 4 1.07 12.96 -28.59
CA LYS A 4 0.34 14.19 -28.89
C LYS A 4 -0.77 13.88 -29.87
N ASP A 5 -1.90 14.52 -29.68
CA ASP A 5 -2.98 14.54 -30.67
C ASP A 5 -2.49 15.23 -31.95
N GLU A 6 -2.59 14.56 -33.09
CA GLU A 6 -2.06 15.03 -34.35
C GLU A 6 -2.76 16.28 -34.85
N THR A 7 -4.00 16.53 -34.44
CA THR A 7 -4.81 17.67 -34.87
C THR A 7 -4.59 18.90 -33.99
N THR A 8 -4.50 18.68 -32.66
CA THR A 8 -4.41 19.78 -31.70
C THR A 8 -2.99 20.04 -31.19
N GLY A 9 -2.06 19.09 -31.38
CA GLY A 9 -0.70 19.14 -30.86
C GLY A 9 -0.61 19.01 -29.33
N LEU A 10 -1.74 18.81 -28.64
CA LEU A 10 -1.80 18.70 -27.21
C LEU A 10 -1.42 17.29 -26.75
N PRO A 11 -0.89 17.15 -25.54
CA PRO A 11 -0.64 15.84 -24.96
C PRO A 11 -1.93 15.01 -24.88
N ILE A 12 -1.89 13.79 -25.37
CA ILE A 12 -2.98 12.82 -25.15
C ILE A 12 -2.80 12.24 -23.75
N ILE A 13 -3.68 12.63 -22.84
CA ILE A 13 -3.76 12.02 -21.51
C ILE A 13 -4.72 10.84 -21.65
N LYS A 14 -4.16 9.64 -21.74
CA LYS A 14 -4.96 8.41 -21.65
C LYS A 14 -4.86 7.88 -20.21
N ASP A 15 -5.98 7.78 -19.54
CA ASP A 15 -6.07 7.23 -18.17
C ASP A 15 -5.66 5.75 -18.09
N ALA A 16 -5.74 5.02 -19.18
CA ALA A 16 -5.21 3.68 -19.33
C ALA A 16 -4.85 3.37 -20.78
N LEU A 17 -3.67 2.82 -21.00
CA LEU A 17 -3.33 2.18 -22.26
C LEU A 17 -3.93 0.77 -22.27
N SER A 18 -4.57 0.40 -23.38
CA SER A 18 -5.04 -0.98 -23.58
C SER A 18 -3.85 -1.91 -23.86
N ASP A 19 -4.05 -3.21 -23.73
CA ASP A 19 -3.03 -4.19 -24.10
C ASP A 19 -2.60 -4.08 -25.56
N THR A 20 -3.50 -3.60 -26.43
CA THR A 20 -3.21 -3.33 -27.84
C THR A 20 -2.30 -2.12 -28.01
N ASP A 21 -2.52 -1.07 -27.22
CA ASP A 21 -1.68 0.13 -27.23
C ASP A 21 -0.26 -0.16 -26.73
N LEU A 22 -0.09 -1.24 -25.93
CA LEU A 22 1.20 -1.65 -25.37
C LEU A 22 1.96 -2.65 -26.25
N LYS A 23 1.40 -3.07 -27.38
CA LYS A 23 2.06 -4.01 -28.27
C LYS A 23 3.36 -3.42 -28.81
N GLY A 24 4.47 -4.12 -28.55
CA GLY A 24 5.80 -3.69 -28.97
C GLY A 24 6.51 -2.74 -27.99
N TYR A 25 5.90 -2.39 -26.86
CA TYR A 25 6.58 -1.67 -25.79
C TYR A 25 7.27 -2.65 -24.82
N GLU A 26 8.48 -2.31 -24.46
CA GLU A 26 9.20 -3.02 -23.40
C GLU A 26 8.65 -2.64 -22.03
N PRO A 27 8.60 -3.57 -21.06
CA PRO A 27 8.20 -3.28 -19.70
C PRO A 27 9.10 -2.20 -19.08
N ALA A 28 8.49 -1.23 -18.42
CA ALA A 28 9.19 -0.17 -17.72
C ALA A 28 8.98 -0.29 -16.21
N TYR A 29 10.03 -0.14 -15.44
CA TYR A 29 10.00 -0.14 -13.98
C TYR A 29 11.01 0.88 -13.42
N PHE A 30 10.76 1.32 -12.20
CA PHE A 30 11.69 2.16 -11.46
C PHE A 30 12.58 1.31 -10.57
N SER A 31 13.84 1.71 -10.43
CA SER A 31 14.77 1.05 -9.53
C SER A 31 15.72 2.03 -8.86
N ASN A 32 16.18 1.68 -7.65
CA ASN A 32 17.13 2.48 -6.89
C ASN A 32 16.64 3.92 -6.66
N ILE A 33 15.38 4.06 -6.25
CA ILE A 33 14.75 5.35 -5.98
C ILE A 33 14.72 5.61 -4.48
N ILE A 34 15.11 6.81 -4.08
CA ILE A 34 14.98 7.29 -2.70
C ILE A 34 14.06 8.50 -2.71
N VAL A 35 13.00 8.44 -1.90
CA VAL A 35 12.06 9.54 -1.65
C VAL A 35 12.19 9.90 -0.19
N GLU A 36 12.86 11.01 0.11
CA GLU A 36 13.17 11.36 1.49
C GLU A 36 13.07 12.85 1.80
N ASN A 37 12.82 13.16 3.07
CA ASN A 37 12.85 14.53 3.63
C ASN A 37 11.84 15.48 2.95
N ASN A 38 10.68 14.99 2.52
CA ASN A 38 9.64 15.81 1.91
C ASN A 38 8.54 16.13 2.92
N ILE A 39 7.88 17.26 2.70
CA ILE A 39 6.62 17.66 3.35
C ILE A 39 5.55 17.68 2.26
N LEU A 40 4.60 16.75 2.31
CA LEU A 40 3.53 16.59 1.33
C LEU A 40 2.18 16.67 2.06
N MET A 41 1.38 17.66 1.71
CA MET A 41 0.13 17.96 2.40
C MET A 41 -1.04 18.03 1.44
N ASP A 42 -2.17 17.46 1.83
CA ASP A 42 -3.48 17.55 1.18
C ASP A 42 -3.45 17.27 -0.34
N ASN A 43 -2.65 16.30 -0.75
CA ASN A 43 -2.54 15.91 -2.16
C ASN A 43 -3.85 15.27 -2.64
N GLY A 44 -4.24 15.58 -3.85
CA GLY A 44 -5.50 15.12 -4.46
C GLY A 44 -5.54 13.62 -4.80
N TYR A 45 -4.51 12.87 -4.48
CA TYR A 45 -4.38 11.43 -4.58
C TYR A 45 -3.40 10.94 -3.50
N SER A 46 -2.68 9.86 -3.69
CA SER A 46 -1.63 9.46 -2.74
C SER A 46 -0.47 10.46 -2.75
N SER A 47 0.12 10.76 -1.59
CA SER A 47 1.29 11.63 -1.50
C SER A 47 2.49 11.05 -2.22
N ILE A 48 2.74 9.75 -2.04
CA ILE A 48 3.78 9.01 -2.73
C ILE A 48 3.14 7.76 -3.33
N ALA A 49 3.24 7.60 -4.65
CA ALA A 49 2.67 6.45 -5.33
C ALA A 49 3.62 5.87 -6.38
N PHE A 50 3.89 4.59 -6.27
CA PHE A 50 4.54 3.79 -7.30
C PHE A 50 3.52 2.83 -7.88
N LYS A 51 3.28 2.97 -9.18
CA LYS A 51 2.30 2.16 -9.92
C LYS A 51 2.91 1.62 -11.20
N GLN A 52 2.43 0.47 -11.61
CA GLN A 52 2.78 -0.14 -12.89
C GLN A 52 1.54 -0.35 -13.75
N LEU A 53 1.72 -0.42 -15.04
CA LEU A 53 0.66 -0.84 -15.96
C LEU A 53 0.20 -2.25 -15.59
N LYS A 54 -1.10 -2.48 -15.64
CA LYS A 54 -1.73 -3.72 -15.20
C LYS A 54 -1.12 -4.96 -15.86
N LYS A 55 -0.76 -4.86 -17.13
CA LYS A 55 -0.11 -5.94 -17.88
C LYS A 55 1.21 -6.41 -17.26
N TRP A 56 1.98 -5.52 -16.66
CA TRP A 56 3.31 -5.82 -16.12
C TRP A 56 3.38 -5.78 -14.60
N GLY A 57 2.32 -5.26 -13.99
CA GLY A 57 2.26 -5.00 -12.57
C GLY A 57 1.61 -6.08 -11.73
N VAL A 58 0.99 -7.08 -12.36
CA VAL A 58 0.33 -8.16 -11.62
C VAL A 58 1.32 -9.26 -11.32
N ARG A 59 1.52 -9.53 -10.04
CA ARG A 59 2.38 -10.60 -9.59
C ARG A 59 1.74 -11.97 -9.81
N PRO A 60 2.44 -12.95 -10.39
CA PRO A 60 1.96 -14.31 -10.44
C PRO A 60 1.72 -14.86 -9.04
N ASN A 61 0.55 -15.36 -8.78
CA ASN A 61 0.27 -16.16 -7.61
C ASN A 61 -0.35 -17.49 -8.03
N GLY A 62 -0.28 -18.48 -7.21
CA GLY A 62 -0.86 -19.78 -7.49
C GLY A 62 -2.39 -19.84 -7.42
N ASP A 63 -3.05 -18.77 -7.00
CA ASP A 63 -4.49 -18.76 -6.75
C ASP A 63 -5.25 -17.99 -7.83
N LYS A 64 -5.91 -18.73 -8.70
CA LYS A 64 -6.75 -18.20 -9.79
C LYS A 64 -8.21 -17.95 -9.39
N THR A 65 -8.54 -18.09 -8.11
CA THR A 65 -9.94 -17.98 -7.64
C THR A 65 -10.36 -16.55 -7.29
N THR A 66 -9.42 -15.65 -7.08
CA THR A 66 -9.68 -14.24 -6.88
C THR A 66 -9.69 -13.49 -8.21
N ALA A 67 -10.25 -12.31 -8.23
CA ALA A 67 -10.57 -11.52 -9.42
C ALA A 67 -9.56 -11.66 -10.60
N PRO A 68 -9.99 -12.13 -11.77
CA PRO A 68 -9.10 -12.44 -12.91
C PRO A 68 -8.19 -11.30 -13.36
N GLN A 69 -8.58 -10.06 -13.12
CA GLN A 69 -7.79 -8.89 -13.46
C GLN A 69 -6.46 -8.77 -12.69
N TYR A 70 -6.25 -9.60 -11.69
CA TYR A 70 -5.02 -9.61 -10.87
C TYR A 70 -4.08 -10.78 -11.21
N TYR A 71 -4.34 -11.49 -12.29
CA TYR A 71 -3.50 -12.59 -12.74
C TYR A 71 -2.80 -12.27 -14.04
N HIS A 72 -1.59 -12.80 -14.16
CA HIS A 72 -0.96 -12.93 -15.45
C HIS A 72 -1.23 -14.29 -16.08
N THR A 73 -1.15 -14.34 -17.40
CA THR A 73 -0.80 -15.57 -18.09
C THR A 73 0.71 -15.82 -17.93
N GLU A 74 1.17 -17.05 -18.10
CA GLU A 74 2.60 -17.40 -18.04
C GLU A 74 3.46 -16.60 -19.03
N GLU A 75 2.86 -16.06 -20.09
CA GLU A 75 3.50 -15.23 -21.11
C GLU A 75 3.73 -13.79 -20.69
N GLN A 76 3.07 -13.35 -19.60
CA GLN A 76 3.18 -12.00 -19.08
C GLN A 76 4.17 -11.99 -17.91
N GLY A 77 5.38 -11.58 -18.10
CA GLY A 77 6.34 -11.43 -17.00
C GLY A 77 5.87 -10.45 -15.92
N TRP A 78 6.36 -10.59 -14.71
CA TRP A 78 6.20 -9.60 -13.65
C TRP A 78 7.43 -8.71 -13.61
N TYR A 79 7.23 -7.41 -13.79
CA TYR A 79 8.28 -6.40 -13.86
C TYR A 79 8.10 -5.36 -12.75
N PRO A 80 8.40 -5.71 -11.50
CA PRO A 80 8.19 -4.82 -10.37
C PRO A 80 9.20 -3.67 -10.35
N HIS A 81 8.78 -2.59 -9.74
CA HIS A 81 9.72 -1.61 -9.21
C HIS A 81 10.57 -2.28 -8.14
N PHE A 82 11.83 -1.91 -7.97
CA PHE A 82 12.64 -2.53 -6.94
C PHE A 82 13.65 -1.57 -6.30
N ASN A 83 14.06 -1.91 -5.08
CA ASN A 83 14.97 -1.11 -4.29
C ASN A 83 14.49 0.34 -4.16
N ILE A 84 13.24 0.49 -3.72
CA ILE A 84 12.60 1.79 -3.44
C ILE A 84 12.75 2.04 -1.94
N THR A 85 13.30 3.18 -1.57
CA THR A 85 13.37 3.64 -0.19
C THR A 85 12.51 4.88 -0.02
N ILE A 86 11.53 4.83 0.89
CA ILE A 86 10.67 5.97 1.24
C ILE A 86 10.90 6.27 2.72
N ARG A 87 11.54 7.39 3.03
CA ARG A 87 11.92 7.67 4.43
C ARG A 87 11.92 9.14 4.81
N ASN A 88 11.75 9.39 6.11
CA ASN A 88 11.83 10.73 6.70
C ASN A 88 10.87 11.74 6.03
N ASN A 89 9.71 11.31 5.56
CA ASN A 89 8.73 12.21 4.96
C ASN A 89 7.64 12.56 5.98
N TYR A 90 7.13 13.79 5.90
CA TYR A 90 5.92 14.23 6.58
C TYR A 90 4.77 14.24 5.56
N LEU A 91 3.76 13.38 5.77
CA LEU A 91 2.67 13.14 4.84
C LEU A 91 1.34 13.39 5.54
N ASP A 92 0.67 14.49 5.21
CA ASP A 92 -0.55 14.95 5.89
C ASP A 92 -1.73 15.06 4.91
N HIS A 93 -2.79 14.30 5.18
CA HIS A 93 -4.05 14.31 4.45
C HIS A 93 -5.24 14.67 5.33
N ASP A 94 -5.03 15.25 6.51
CA ASP A 94 -6.12 15.52 7.46
C ASP A 94 -7.23 16.38 6.82
N LYS A 95 -6.88 17.36 6.02
CA LYS A 95 -7.83 18.26 5.36
C LYS A 95 -8.35 17.75 4.02
N TYR A 96 -7.71 16.75 3.42
CA TYR A 96 -8.21 16.18 2.17
C TYR A 96 -9.44 15.31 2.45
N GLU A 97 -10.54 15.61 1.80
CA GLU A 97 -11.87 15.06 2.13
C GLU A 97 -12.18 13.72 1.48
N LEU A 98 -11.37 13.26 0.53
CA LEU A 98 -11.59 12.00 -0.19
C LEU A 98 -10.61 10.92 0.23
N GLY A 99 -10.91 9.68 -0.19
CA GLY A 99 -10.05 8.52 0.04
C GLY A 99 -8.72 8.66 -0.70
N ALA A 100 -7.62 8.71 0.05
CA ALA A 100 -6.26 8.70 -0.48
C ALA A 100 -5.30 8.07 0.52
N ASN A 101 -4.30 7.37 0.02
CA ASN A 101 -3.21 6.84 0.83
C ASN A 101 -2.16 7.94 1.09
N THR A 102 -1.39 7.85 2.16
CA THR A 102 -0.15 8.64 2.23
C THR A 102 0.93 7.99 1.38
N ILE A 103 1.10 6.67 1.46
CA ILE A 103 2.03 5.90 0.63
C ILE A 103 1.27 4.76 -0.05
N TYR A 104 1.37 4.68 -1.37
CA TYR A 104 0.82 3.61 -2.18
C TYR A 104 1.94 2.95 -2.99
N LEU A 105 2.52 1.90 -2.47
CA LEU A 105 3.61 1.16 -3.10
C LEU A 105 3.07 -0.12 -3.72
N THR A 106 2.84 -0.09 -5.01
CA THR A 106 2.31 -1.24 -5.74
C THR A 106 3.34 -1.83 -6.68
N ASN A 107 3.21 -3.13 -6.95
CA ASN A 107 4.07 -3.81 -7.91
C ASN A 107 5.56 -3.57 -7.62
N SER A 108 5.97 -3.82 -6.39
CA SER A 108 7.31 -3.51 -5.92
C SER A 108 7.93 -4.68 -5.17
N LYS A 109 9.25 -4.74 -5.16
CA LYS A 109 10.01 -5.72 -4.39
C LYS A 109 11.25 -5.11 -3.75
N GLU A 110 11.80 -5.81 -2.75
CA GLU A 110 13.08 -5.45 -2.12
C GLU A 110 13.11 -3.97 -1.72
N SER A 111 12.10 -3.49 -1.00
CA SER A 111 11.93 -2.06 -0.75
C SER A 111 11.72 -1.75 0.74
N LEU A 112 11.98 -0.49 1.11
CA LEU A 112 12.00 -0.03 2.50
C LEU A 112 11.14 1.22 2.68
N ILE A 113 10.24 1.18 3.68
CA ILE A 113 9.42 2.33 4.10
C ILE A 113 9.69 2.57 5.58
N GLU A 114 10.41 3.66 5.91
CA GLU A 114 10.82 3.89 7.29
C GLU A 114 10.83 5.37 7.70
N HIS A 115 10.67 5.60 9.00
CA HIS A 115 10.77 6.94 9.59
C HIS A 115 9.86 7.99 8.93
N ASN A 116 8.71 7.59 8.38
CA ASN A 116 7.74 8.53 7.86
C ASN A 116 6.70 8.87 8.93
N TYR A 117 6.23 10.11 8.89
CA TYR A 117 5.09 10.58 9.67
C TYR A 117 3.88 10.68 8.74
N CYS A 118 2.89 9.82 8.96
CA CYS A 118 1.69 9.72 8.13
C CYS A 118 0.46 10.10 8.94
N VAL A 119 -0.34 11.03 8.46
CA VAL A 119 -1.53 11.47 9.19
C VAL A 119 -2.73 11.69 8.27
N GLY A 120 -3.92 11.31 8.74
CA GLY A 120 -5.18 11.65 8.11
C GLY A 120 -5.48 10.97 6.78
N ALA A 121 -4.84 9.84 6.48
CA ALA A 121 -5.16 9.08 5.27
C ALA A 121 -6.67 8.78 5.18
N GLY A 122 -7.24 8.87 4.00
CA GLY A 122 -8.66 8.65 3.74
C GLY A 122 -9.02 7.22 3.36
N THR A 123 -8.04 6.36 3.29
CA THR A 123 -8.06 4.91 3.13
C THR A 123 -6.88 4.35 3.91
N SER A 124 -6.19 3.31 3.46
CA SER A 124 -4.97 2.83 4.13
C SER A 124 -3.86 3.90 4.08
N ALA A 125 -3.15 4.13 5.18
CA ALA A 125 -2.04 5.09 5.16
C ALA A 125 -0.88 4.55 4.30
N ILE A 126 -0.40 3.35 4.60
CA ILE A 126 0.61 2.64 3.81
C ILE A 126 -0.04 1.40 3.21
N GLU A 127 -0.25 1.39 1.91
CA GLU A 127 -0.82 0.24 1.20
C GLU A 127 0.23 -0.39 0.28
N LEU A 128 0.35 -1.71 0.38
CA LEU A 128 1.26 -2.55 -0.39
C LEU A 128 0.44 -3.52 -1.23
N ASN A 129 0.51 -3.38 -2.55
CA ASN A 129 -0.29 -4.21 -3.45
C ASN A 129 0.62 -4.86 -4.49
N GLN A 130 0.50 -6.15 -4.75
CA GLN A 130 1.40 -6.87 -5.66
C GLN A 130 2.88 -6.76 -5.24
N ALA A 131 3.15 -6.77 -3.95
CA ALA A 131 4.46 -6.47 -3.38
C ALA A 131 5.16 -7.72 -2.85
N ASP A 132 6.49 -7.73 -2.85
CA ASP A 132 7.32 -8.82 -2.34
C ASP A 132 8.57 -8.28 -1.64
N ASP A 133 8.90 -8.85 -0.48
CA ASP A 133 10.09 -8.48 0.29
C ASP A 133 10.16 -6.98 0.59
N ILE A 134 9.16 -6.50 1.33
CA ILE A 134 9.07 -5.10 1.77
C ILE A 134 9.22 -5.01 3.28
N VAL A 135 10.02 -4.06 3.73
CA VAL A 135 10.17 -3.71 5.15
C VAL A 135 9.44 -2.39 5.42
N VAL A 136 8.53 -2.40 6.40
CA VAL A 136 7.82 -1.20 6.91
C VAL A 136 8.17 -1.04 8.38
N GLN A 137 8.98 -0.04 8.70
CA GLN A 137 9.51 0.11 10.06
C GLN A 137 9.68 1.56 10.51
N TYR A 138 9.64 1.78 11.83
CA TYR A 138 9.87 3.07 12.46
C TYR A 138 9.00 4.21 11.92
N ASN A 139 7.82 3.90 11.38
CA ASN A 139 6.87 4.92 10.95
C ASN A 139 5.94 5.31 12.10
N GLU A 140 5.51 6.56 12.10
CA GLU A 140 4.46 7.07 12.97
C GLU A 140 3.22 7.33 12.13
N ILE A 141 2.09 6.68 12.47
CA ILE A 141 0.87 6.70 11.66
C ILE A 141 -0.32 7.08 12.55
N TYR A 142 -1.01 8.13 12.14
CA TYR A 142 -2.12 8.69 12.91
C TYR A 142 -3.37 8.87 12.07
N ARG A 143 -4.52 8.52 12.61
CA ARG A 143 -5.85 8.85 12.09
C ARG A 143 -6.08 8.44 10.63
N ALA A 144 -5.58 7.29 10.22
CA ALA A 144 -6.01 6.70 8.95
C ALA A 144 -7.46 6.25 9.11
N ARG A 145 -8.39 6.94 8.44
CA ARG A 145 -9.83 6.73 8.58
C ARG A 145 -10.52 6.80 7.23
N ARG A 146 -11.45 5.91 7.02
CA ARG A 146 -12.20 5.88 5.77
C ARG A 146 -12.93 7.19 5.51
N LYS A 147 -12.55 7.86 4.45
CA LYS A 147 -13.23 9.03 3.87
C LYS A 147 -14.03 8.62 2.63
N PRO A 148 -14.93 9.47 2.11
CA PRO A 148 -15.60 9.20 0.85
C PRO A 148 -14.62 8.78 -0.25
N THR A 149 -14.97 7.79 -1.06
CA THR A 149 -14.14 7.13 -2.07
C THR A 149 -13.02 6.21 -1.53
N GLY A 150 -12.76 6.20 -0.22
CA GLY A 150 -11.82 5.26 0.39
C GLY A 150 -12.41 3.85 0.52
N ALA A 151 -11.60 2.83 0.34
CA ALA A 151 -12.01 1.43 0.54
C ALA A 151 -11.87 1.01 2.00
N ASP A 152 -10.79 1.41 2.63
CA ASP A 152 -10.34 0.93 3.92
C ASP A 152 -10.09 2.07 4.92
N SER A 153 -9.53 1.74 6.09
CA SER A 153 -9.20 2.71 7.14
C SER A 153 -7.97 2.28 7.95
N ASN A 154 -7.03 1.59 7.30
CA ASN A 154 -5.96 0.89 7.98
C ASN A 154 -4.71 1.77 8.09
N ALA A 155 -3.89 1.57 9.11
CA ALA A 155 -2.59 2.21 9.13
C ALA A 155 -1.64 1.56 8.12
N ILE A 156 -1.50 0.23 8.16
CA ILE A 156 -0.65 -0.53 7.23
C ILE A 156 -1.45 -1.69 6.65
N ASP A 157 -1.41 -1.81 5.33
CA ASP A 157 -2.22 -2.75 4.58
C ASP A 157 -1.40 -3.49 3.51
N PRO A 158 -0.84 -4.66 3.84
CA PRO A 158 -0.41 -5.62 2.84
C PRO A 158 -1.63 -6.21 2.14
N ASP A 159 -1.99 -5.63 1.01
CA ASP A 159 -3.16 -6.02 0.22
C ASP A 159 -2.80 -7.11 -0.81
N ARG A 160 -3.52 -7.20 -1.88
CA ARG A 160 -3.52 -8.27 -2.90
C ARG A 160 -2.12 -8.70 -3.33
N ASN A 161 -1.87 -9.99 -3.18
CA ASN A 161 -0.61 -10.62 -3.58
C ASN A 161 0.65 -10.03 -2.92
N ALA A 162 0.50 -9.33 -1.81
CA ALA A 162 1.64 -8.92 -1.00
C ALA A 162 2.16 -10.12 -0.19
N THR A 163 3.47 -10.35 -0.20
CA THR A 163 4.11 -11.44 0.56
C THR A 163 5.50 -11.03 1.03
N ASN A 164 6.05 -11.78 1.98
CA ASN A 164 7.34 -11.49 2.60
C ASN A 164 7.41 -10.06 3.15
N ILE A 165 6.32 -9.63 3.80
CA ILE A 165 6.22 -8.28 4.35
C ILE A 165 6.64 -8.29 5.81
N LEU A 166 7.64 -7.49 6.16
CA LEU A 166 8.09 -7.28 7.53
C LEU A 166 7.58 -5.93 8.05
N ILE A 167 6.69 -5.97 9.04
CA ILE A 167 6.12 -4.78 9.69
C ILE A 167 6.63 -4.74 11.13
N GLN A 168 7.50 -3.79 11.45
CA GLN A 168 8.13 -3.74 12.77
C GLN A 168 8.43 -2.32 13.25
N TYR A 169 8.44 -2.14 14.58
CA TYR A 169 8.82 -0.89 15.23
C TYR A 169 8.01 0.33 14.79
N ASN A 170 6.77 0.16 14.32
CA ASN A 170 5.90 1.27 13.98
C ASN A 170 5.08 1.69 15.20
N TYR A 171 4.77 2.98 15.28
CA TYR A 171 3.78 3.54 16.18
C TYR A 171 2.52 3.90 15.41
N ILE A 172 1.38 3.35 15.81
CA ILE A 172 0.09 3.50 15.15
C ILE A 172 -0.92 3.98 16.17
N ASP A 173 -1.62 5.08 15.91
CA ASP A 173 -2.58 5.65 16.85
C ASP A 173 -3.86 6.12 16.15
N SER A 174 -5.00 5.77 16.70
CA SER A 174 -6.32 6.25 16.29
C SER A 174 -6.66 5.99 14.82
N CYS A 175 -6.22 4.88 14.26
CA CYS A 175 -6.60 4.41 12.94
C CYS A 175 -7.84 3.52 13.01
N GLY A 176 -8.49 3.28 11.87
CA GLY A 176 -9.63 2.37 11.80
C GLY A 176 -9.25 0.96 12.21
N ASP A 177 -8.49 0.27 11.38
CA ASP A 177 -7.71 -0.90 11.79
C ASP A 177 -6.24 -0.49 11.92
N GLY A 178 -5.51 -1.10 12.84
CA GLY A 178 -4.08 -0.85 12.97
C GLY A 178 -3.33 -1.45 11.78
N ILE A 179 -3.35 -2.75 11.64
CA ILE A 179 -2.73 -3.47 10.54
C ILE A 179 -3.75 -4.42 9.93
N LEU A 180 -3.98 -4.33 8.61
CA LEU A 180 -4.80 -5.27 7.87
C LEU A 180 -3.92 -6.20 7.04
N LEU A 181 -3.93 -7.47 7.35
CA LEU A 181 -3.25 -8.51 6.57
C LEU A 181 -4.24 -9.10 5.56
N CYS A 182 -4.34 -8.47 4.41
CA CYS A 182 -5.34 -8.73 3.38
C CYS A 182 -4.77 -9.44 2.14
N GLY A 183 -3.79 -10.29 2.29
CA GLY A 183 -3.16 -10.98 1.14
C GLY A 183 -4.12 -11.81 0.26
N PHE A 184 -5.41 -11.71 0.48
CA PHE A 184 -6.52 -12.49 -0.09
C PHE A 184 -6.27 -14.00 0.04
N ASN A 185 -5.80 -14.69 -0.77
CA ASN A 185 -5.51 -16.12 -0.62
C ASN A 185 -4.03 -16.45 -0.77
N TYR A 186 -3.19 -15.42 -0.69
CA TYR A 186 -1.77 -15.59 -0.90
C TYR A 186 -0.99 -14.47 -0.21
N GLY A 187 -0.05 -14.82 0.60
CA GLY A 187 0.82 -13.86 1.25
C GLY A 187 1.40 -14.38 2.54
N SER A 188 2.48 -13.79 2.97
CA SER A 188 3.08 -13.99 4.28
C SER A 188 3.57 -12.68 4.85
N SER A 189 3.41 -12.51 6.15
CA SER A 189 3.86 -11.31 6.84
C SER A 189 4.45 -11.64 8.21
N ILE A 190 5.39 -10.83 8.64
CA ILE A 190 5.90 -10.81 10.01
C ILE A 190 5.52 -9.47 10.62
N VAL A 191 4.74 -9.49 11.69
CA VAL A 191 4.28 -8.31 12.42
C VAL A 191 4.82 -8.37 13.85
N ARG A 192 5.79 -7.51 14.17
CA ARG A 192 6.45 -7.56 15.48
C ARG A 192 6.91 -6.19 15.97
N TYR A 193 7.00 -6.06 17.28
CA TYR A 193 7.54 -4.89 17.95
C TYR A 193 6.85 -3.57 17.57
N ASN A 194 5.58 -3.61 17.14
CA ASN A 194 4.79 -2.42 16.89
C ASN A 194 4.03 -2.00 18.15
N VAL A 195 3.76 -0.73 18.27
CA VAL A 195 2.80 -0.18 19.23
C VAL A 195 1.56 0.25 18.46
N ILE A 196 0.42 -0.36 18.75
CA ILE A 196 -0.85 -0.03 18.11
C ILE A 196 -1.83 0.41 19.19
N LYS A 197 -2.22 1.67 19.10
CA LYS A 197 -3.05 2.31 20.10
C LYS A 197 -4.37 2.79 19.49
N ASP A 198 -5.45 2.56 20.21
CA ASP A 198 -6.78 3.13 19.95
C ASP A 198 -7.29 2.96 18.50
N SER A 199 -7.32 1.74 17.98
CA SER A 199 -8.03 1.42 16.74
C SER A 199 -9.54 1.69 16.91
N ASP A 200 -10.15 2.49 16.02
CA ASP A 200 -11.46 3.08 16.31
C ASP A 200 -12.64 2.61 15.45
N SER A 201 -12.51 2.41 14.15
CA SER A 201 -13.71 2.20 13.30
C SER A 201 -14.32 0.81 13.45
N GLU A 202 -13.51 -0.21 13.36
CA GLU A 202 -13.95 -1.59 13.59
C GLU A 202 -13.32 -2.18 14.86
N LYS A 203 -12.53 -1.37 15.54
CA LYS A 203 -11.87 -1.70 16.82
C LYS A 203 -10.99 -2.95 16.72
N ARG A 204 -10.34 -3.13 15.57
CA ARG A 204 -9.38 -4.20 15.34
C ARG A 204 -7.97 -3.65 15.29
N TYR A 205 -7.10 -4.19 16.09
CA TYR A 205 -5.69 -3.77 16.13
C TYR A 205 -4.87 -4.44 15.04
N ILE A 206 -5.06 -5.74 14.87
CA ILE A 206 -4.50 -6.51 13.77
C ILE A 206 -5.62 -7.34 13.17
N ASN A 207 -5.95 -7.08 11.93
CA ASN A 207 -7.03 -7.75 11.21
C ASN A 207 -6.43 -8.71 10.18
N ILE A 208 -6.83 -9.97 10.24
CA ILE A 208 -6.41 -10.99 9.26
C ILE A 208 -7.62 -11.29 8.37
N HIS A 209 -7.56 -10.83 7.13
CA HIS A 209 -8.67 -10.86 6.21
C HIS A 209 -8.39 -11.79 5.02
N GLY A 210 -8.92 -12.98 5.07
CA GLY A 210 -8.98 -13.91 3.93
C GLY A 210 -7.64 -14.45 3.43
N SER A 211 -6.57 -14.33 4.20
CA SER A 211 -5.26 -14.81 3.81
C SER A 211 -5.13 -16.32 3.97
N LYS A 212 -4.64 -17.01 2.95
CA LYS A 212 -4.15 -18.40 3.04
C LYS A 212 -2.65 -18.48 3.32
N GLY A 213 -1.96 -17.36 3.43
CA GLY A 213 -0.54 -17.30 3.71
C GLY A 213 -0.21 -17.58 5.17
N HIS A 214 1.05 -17.44 5.51
CA HIS A 214 1.56 -17.61 6.86
C HIS A 214 1.89 -16.25 7.48
N ASN A 215 1.19 -15.89 8.56
CA ASN A 215 1.44 -14.65 9.29
C ASN A 215 2.03 -14.96 10.65
N TYR A 216 3.13 -14.31 10.99
CA TYR A 216 3.81 -14.42 12.28
C TYR A 216 3.63 -13.13 13.06
N ILE A 217 2.85 -13.17 14.14
CA ILE A 217 2.49 -11.98 14.91
C ILE A 217 3.00 -12.19 16.34
N TYR A 218 3.97 -11.37 16.76
CA TYR A 218 4.54 -11.49 18.10
C TYR A 218 5.20 -10.20 18.60
N ASN A 219 5.32 -10.07 19.92
CA ASN A 219 5.99 -8.95 20.60
C ASN A 219 5.44 -7.56 20.20
N ASN A 220 4.14 -7.45 19.91
CA ASN A 220 3.48 -6.16 19.70
C ASN A 220 2.82 -5.67 21.00
N ILE A 221 2.71 -4.37 21.15
CA ILE A 221 1.91 -3.74 22.21
C ILE A 221 0.61 -3.25 21.58
N LEU A 222 -0.51 -3.80 22.03
CA LEU A 222 -1.86 -3.43 21.59
C LEU A 222 -2.54 -2.76 22.78
N TYR A 223 -2.83 -1.48 22.68
CA TYR A 223 -3.30 -0.67 23.79
C TYR A 223 -4.60 0.06 23.48
N ASN A 224 -5.60 -0.14 24.33
CA ASN A 224 -6.89 0.55 24.26
C ASN A 224 -7.03 1.49 25.46
N SER A 225 -6.98 2.80 25.23
CA SER A 225 -7.13 3.80 26.27
C SER A 225 -8.57 4.21 26.51
N THR A 226 -9.50 3.87 25.59
CA THR A 226 -10.90 4.33 25.63
C THR A 226 -11.75 3.57 26.64
N GLY A 227 -11.31 2.38 27.06
CA GLY A 227 -12.10 1.49 27.92
C GLY A 227 -13.28 0.82 27.20
N GLU A 228 -13.46 1.06 25.91
CA GLU A 228 -14.49 0.39 25.12
C GLU A 228 -14.04 -1.02 24.68
N SER A 229 -15.01 -1.83 24.29
CA SER A 229 -14.70 -3.16 23.75
C SER A 229 -13.89 -3.07 22.45
N ALA A 230 -12.83 -3.87 22.35
CA ALA A 230 -11.96 -3.92 21.18
C ALA A 230 -11.53 -5.36 20.89
N THR A 231 -11.28 -5.63 19.59
CA THR A 231 -10.69 -6.90 19.14
C THR A 231 -9.21 -6.67 18.85
N PHE A 232 -8.33 -7.40 19.52
CA PHE A 232 -6.89 -7.21 19.34
C PHE A 232 -6.33 -7.96 18.13
N ILE A 233 -6.82 -9.15 17.83
CA ILE A 233 -6.45 -9.96 16.65
C ILE A 233 -7.68 -10.73 16.18
#